data_5788b5cb71ae9b395f8cb22bc521f46b
#
_entry.id   5788b5cb71ae9b395f8cb22bc521f46b
#
_cell.length_a   1.000
_cell.length_b   1.000
_cell.length_c   1.000
_cell.angle_alpha   90.00
_cell.angle_beta   90.00
_cell.angle_gamma   90.00
#
_symmetry.space_group_name_H-M   'P 1'
#
loop_
_entity.id
_entity.type
_entity.pdbx_description
1 polymer ?
#
loop_
_entity_poly.entity_id
_entity_poly.type
_entity_poly.pdbx_seq_one_letter_code
_entity_poly.pdbx_strand_id
1 'polypeptide(L)'
;MNFTKYSLCAAILALPCCTACDDGRIPEKEFSLTEEGRVAKVQAHITGADSWPESYSLSIAGFSTDNAYTKIKKDLVPDAEGNVSVVLSGIPEDVNTLEVCVVNSVRRRIVSYYTLDAPATTDTIRINAGNLNVGMYATIQQQIFDKQCAHCHSGNAWAASLNLNEGASYADMLHVASHKVAGKERVTPGDADNSVLYEALASTISLDDNWKHNHANIMTTDRAG
;
A
#
# COMPACT_ATOMS: atom_id res chain seq x y z
N MET A 1 -18.14 87.10 -58.45
CA MET A 1 -16.83 87.17 -57.84
C MET A 1 -16.40 85.81 -57.50
N ASN A 2 -15.29 85.36 -58.12
CA ASN A 2 -14.79 84.01 -58.20
C ASN A 2 -14.39 83.33 -56.85
N PHE A 3 -14.71 82.09 -56.70
CA PHE A 3 -13.91 81.22 -55.88
C PHE A 3 -13.81 79.85 -56.52
N THR A 4 -12.59 79.49 -56.70
CA THR A 4 -11.99 78.40 -57.40
C THR A 4 -12.16 77.05 -56.69
N LYS A 5 -12.44 76.05 -57.49
CA LYS A 5 -12.48 74.63 -57.13
C LYS A 5 -11.11 74.10 -56.80
N TYR A 6 -10.96 73.44 -55.72
CA TYR A 6 -9.89 72.44 -55.52
C TYR A 6 -10.49 71.10 -55.19
N SER A 7 -10.42 70.28 -56.21
CA SER A 7 -10.70 68.85 -56.08
C SER A 7 -9.53 68.18 -55.41
N LEU A 8 -9.75 67.58 -54.21
CA LEU A 8 -8.73 66.82 -53.54
C LEU A 8 -9.06 65.33 -53.70
N CYS A 9 -8.32 64.68 -54.60
CA CYS A 9 -8.36 63.22 -54.74
C CYS A 9 -7.81 62.58 -53.48
N ALA A 10 -8.67 61.98 -52.69
CA ALA A 10 -8.29 61.10 -51.65
C ALA A 10 -8.02 59.71 -52.19
N ALA A 11 -6.77 59.36 -52.37
CA ALA A 11 -6.34 57.97 -52.68
C ALA A 11 -6.54 57.08 -51.41
N ILE A 12 -7.57 56.24 -51.46
CA ILE A 12 -7.78 55.21 -50.47
C ILE A 12 -6.80 54.09 -50.78
N LEU A 13 -5.75 53.99 -49.96
CA LEU A 13 -4.88 52.82 -49.94
C LEU A 13 -5.66 51.67 -49.27
N ALA A 14 -6.19 50.77 -50.03
CA ALA A 14 -6.70 49.50 -49.55
C ALA A 14 -5.50 48.62 -49.20
N LEU A 15 -5.20 48.50 -47.89
CA LEU A 15 -4.36 47.45 -47.41
C LEU A 15 -5.11 46.12 -47.52
N PRO A 16 -4.57 45.12 -48.18
CA PRO A 16 -5.10 43.77 -48.06
C PRO A 16 -4.77 43.26 -46.68
N CYS A 17 -5.73 43.20 -45.76
CA CYS A 17 -5.65 42.36 -44.58
C CYS A 17 -5.50 40.92 -45.09
N CYS A 18 -4.27 40.44 -45.14
CA CYS A 18 -4.00 39.02 -45.19
C CYS A 18 -4.51 38.42 -43.89
N THR A 19 -5.75 37.99 -43.87
CA THR A 19 -6.22 37.03 -42.88
C THR A 19 -5.56 35.70 -43.19
N ALA A 20 -4.31 35.58 -42.75
CA ALA A 20 -3.73 34.27 -42.53
C ALA A 20 -4.41 33.70 -41.28
N CYS A 21 -5.66 33.33 -41.42
CA CYS A 21 -6.21 32.27 -40.60
C CYS A 21 -5.51 31.01 -41.09
N ASP A 22 -4.38 30.73 -40.50
CA ASP A 22 -3.88 29.38 -40.50
C ASP A 22 -4.97 28.57 -39.78
N ASP A 23 -5.80 27.88 -40.55
CA ASP A 23 -6.60 26.77 -40.07
C ASP A 23 -5.60 25.70 -39.64
N GLY A 24 -4.91 25.99 -38.52
CA GLY A 24 -4.11 25.02 -37.83
C GLY A 24 -5.00 23.85 -37.46
N ARG A 25 -5.28 22.99 -38.40
CA ARG A 25 -5.68 21.64 -38.14
C ARG A 25 -4.53 21.04 -37.35
N ILE A 26 -4.65 21.14 -36.02
CA ILE A 26 -3.90 20.25 -35.12
C ILE A 26 -4.40 18.88 -35.58
N PRO A 27 -3.59 18.06 -36.28
CA PRO A 27 -3.97 16.69 -36.53
C PRO A 27 -4.17 16.13 -35.11
N GLU A 28 -5.40 15.78 -34.78
CA GLU A 28 -5.66 14.95 -33.65
C GLU A 28 -4.83 13.69 -33.89
N LYS A 29 -3.60 13.68 -33.32
CA LYS A 29 -2.93 12.43 -33.14
C LYS A 29 -3.89 11.65 -32.26
N GLU A 30 -4.58 10.69 -32.83
CA GLU A 30 -5.16 9.61 -32.09
C GLU A 30 -3.99 9.01 -31.31
N PHE A 31 -3.81 9.46 -30.07
CA PHE A 31 -3.01 8.74 -29.12
C PHE A 31 -3.81 7.49 -28.83
N SER A 32 -3.60 6.46 -29.63
CA SER A 32 -3.88 5.12 -29.19
C SER A 32 -2.93 4.91 -28.01
N LEU A 33 -3.43 5.07 -26.80
CA LEU A 33 -2.79 4.59 -25.61
C LEU A 33 -2.80 3.06 -25.72
N THR A 34 -1.94 2.51 -26.56
CA THR A 34 -1.51 1.13 -26.38
C THR A 34 -0.76 1.14 -25.08
N GLU A 35 -1.43 0.73 -24.01
CA GLU A 35 -0.74 0.44 -22.76
C GLU A 35 0.24 -0.69 -23.07
N GLU A 36 1.49 -0.31 -23.36
CA GLU A 36 2.57 -1.27 -23.53
C GLU A 36 2.79 -1.93 -22.19
N GLY A 37 2.83 -3.25 -22.16
CA GLY A 37 3.07 -4.02 -20.94
C GLY A 37 2.03 -5.12 -20.71
N ARG A 38 2.31 -5.97 -19.75
CA ARG A 38 1.44 -7.06 -19.35
C ARG A 38 0.20 -6.53 -18.63
N VAL A 39 -0.86 -7.34 -18.61
CA VAL A 39 -2.12 -7.02 -17.95
C VAL A 39 -2.43 -8.10 -16.91
N ALA A 40 -2.85 -7.70 -15.72
CA ALA A 40 -3.35 -8.62 -14.69
C ALA A 40 -4.79 -8.28 -14.30
N LYS A 41 -5.63 -9.29 -14.19
CA LYS A 41 -6.99 -9.19 -13.62
C LYS A 41 -7.01 -9.89 -12.27
N VAL A 42 -7.34 -9.14 -11.23
CA VAL A 42 -7.41 -9.61 -9.85
C VAL A 42 -8.86 -9.77 -9.43
N GLN A 43 -9.16 -10.91 -8.81
CA GLN A 43 -10.43 -11.18 -8.13
C GLN A 43 -10.13 -11.71 -6.74
N ALA A 44 -10.85 -11.19 -5.73
CA ALA A 44 -10.72 -11.58 -4.35
C ALA A 44 -12.00 -11.22 -3.58
N HIS A 45 -12.17 -11.84 -2.42
CA HIS A 45 -13.10 -11.38 -1.38
C HIS A 45 -12.26 -10.90 -0.19
N ILE A 46 -12.41 -9.63 0.20
CA ILE A 46 -11.51 -8.96 1.13
C ILE A 46 -12.30 -8.38 2.30
N THR A 47 -11.82 -8.64 3.51
CA THR A 47 -12.37 -8.09 4.75
C THR A 47 -11.32 -7.31 5.52
N GLY A 48 -11.72 -6.28 6.28
CA GLY A 48 -10.85 -5.51 7.17
C GLY A 48 -9.94 -4.49 6.49
N ALA A 49 -10.18 -4.16 5.22
CA ALA A 49 -9.38 -3.16 4.50
C ALA A 49 -9.48 -1.75 5.10
N ASP A 50 -10.58 -1.43 5.72
CA ASP A 50 -10.89 -0.16 6.39
C ASP A 50 -10.17 0.06 7.73
N SER A 51 -9.52 -0.98 8.25
CA SER A 51 -8.77 -0.90 9.52
C SER A 51 -7.39 -0.24 9.40
N TRP A 52 -6.93 0.03 8.16
CA TRP A 52 -5.63 0.65 7.92
C TRP A 52 -5.75 2.18 7.93
N PRO A 53 -4.75 2.91 8.50
CA PRO A 53 -4.69 4.37 8.39
C PRO A 53 -4.60 4.84 6.94
N GLU A 54 -5.09 6.06 6.65
CA GLU A 54 -5.12 6.65 5.30
C GLU A 54 -3.76 6.71 4.57
N SER A 55 -2.65 6.67 5.34
CA SER A 55 -1.30 6.63 4.77
C SER A 55 -0.91 5.27 4.16
N TYR A 56 -1.79 4.28 4.28
CA TYR A 56 -1.62 2.93 3.74
C TYR A 56 -2.73 2.61 2.75
N SER A 57 -2.43 1.85 1.72
CA SER A 57 -3.43 1.37 0.77
C SER A 57 -3.25 -0.12 0.49
N LEU A 58 -4.37 -0.84 0.47
CA LEU A 58 -4.42 -2.18 -0.06
C LEU A 58 -4.38 -2.10 -1.59
N SER A 59 -3.48 -2.83 -2.21
CA SER A 59 -3.23 -2.70 -3.65
C SER A 59 -2.87 -4.04 -4.27
N ILE A 60 -3.16 -4.18 -5.56
CA ILE A 60 -2.38 -5.06 -6.43
C ILE A 60 -1.15 -4.29 -6.87
N ALA A 61 0.02 -4.86 -6.67
CA ALA A 61 1.29 -4.20 -6.93
C ALA A 61 2.29 -5.13 -7.61
N GLY A 62 3.13 -4.55 -8.46
CA GLY A 62 4.22 -5.25 -9.14
C GLY A 62 5.57 -4.83 -8.58
N PHE A 63 6.43 -5.81 -8.32
CA PHE A 63 7.78 -5.61 -7.79
C PHE A 63 8.82 -6.25 -8.69
N SER A 64 9.99 -5.63 -8.79
CA SER A 64 11.19 -6.27 -9.32
C SER A 64 11.94 -7.02 -8.23
N THR A 65 12.84 -7.90 -8.63
CA THR A 65 13.66 -8.72 -7.72
C THR A 65 14.32 -7.88 -6.65
N ASP A 66 14.25 -8.33 -5.40
CA ASP A 66 14.88 -7.73 -4.22
C ASP A 66 14.47 -6.26 -3.94
N ASN A 67 13.34 -5.81 -4.47
CA ASN A 67 12.86 -4.44 -4.26
C ASN A 67 11.58 -4.43 -3.42
N ALA A 68 11.61 -3.68 -2.32
CA ALA A 68 10.45 -3.46 -1.46
C ALA A 68 9.51 -2.35 -1.96
N TYR A 69 9.91 -1.59 -3.00
CA TYR A 69 9.12 -0.50 -3.57
C TYR A 69 8.44 -0.93 -4.86
N THR A 70 7.16 -0.61 -5.00
CA THR A 70 6.39 -1.03 -6.16
C THR A 70 6.81 -0.29 -7.43
N LYS A 71 6.93 -0.99 -8.55
CA LYS A 71 7.07 -0.40 -9.89
C LYS A 71 5.72 0.13 -10.39
N ILE A 72 4.69 -0.65 -10.15
CA ILE A 72 3.32 -0.33 -10.56
C ILE A 72 2.36 -0.81 -9.48
N LYS A 73 1.27 -0.06 -9.24
CA LYS A 73 0.21 -0.48 -8.32
C LYS A 73 -1.15 0.06 -8.76
N LYS A 74 -2.18 -0.62 -8.31
CA LYS A 74 -3.56 -0.14 -8.35
C LYS A 74 -4.26 -0.52 -7.06
N ASP A 75 -4.96 0.45 -6.47
CA ASP A 75 -5.63 0.23 -5.19
C ASP A 75 -6.82 -0.71 -5.38
N LEU A 76 -7.00 -1.57 -4.39
CA LEU A 76 -8.10 -2.51 -4.28
C LEU A 76 -9.11 -1.94 -3.29
N VAL A 77 -10.27 -1.55 -3.80
CA VAL A 77 -11.37 -1.06 -2.99
C VAL A 77 -12.48 -2.10 -3.04
N PRO A 78 -12.72 -2.84 -1.93
CA PRO A 78 -13.81 -3.79 -1.86
C PRO A 78 -15.17 -3.10 -1.99
N ASP A 79 -16.14 -3.78 -2.61
CA ASP A 79 -17.54 -3.37 -2.55
C ASP A 79 -18.18 -3.63 -1.16
N ALA A 80 -19.45 -3.35 -1.01
CA ALA A 80 -20.16 -3.52 0.26
C ALA A 80 -20.18 -4.99 0.74
N GLU A 81 -20.09 -5.93 -0.18
CA GLU A 81 -20.03 -7.36 0.07
C GLU A 81 -18.60 -7.88 0.24
N GLY A 82 -17.59 -7.02 0.09
CA GLY A 82 -16.16 -7.37 0.21
C GLY A 82 -15.53 -7.88 -1.09
N ASN A 83 -16.24 -7.85 -2.23
CA ASN A 83 -15.68 -8.36 -3.48
C ASN A 83 -14.80 -7.31 -4.16
N VAL A 84 -13.76 -7.80 -4.79
CA VAL A 84 -12.83 -7.00 -5.61
C VAL A 84 -12.70 -7.63 -6.99
N SER A 85 -12.81 -6.78 -8.03
CA SER A 85 -12.49 -7.15 -9.41
C SER A 85 -11.80 -5.97 -10.07
N VAL A 86 -10.47 -6.03 -10.20
CA VAL A 86 -9.63 -4.92 -10.69
C VAL A 86 -8.71 -5.40 -11.80
N VAL A 87 -8.49 -4.55 -12.79
CA VAL A 87 -7.50 -4.76 -13.85
C VAL A 87 -6.34 -3.80 -13.64
N LEU A 88 -5.13 -4.34 -13.58
CA LEU A 88 -3.86 -3.62 -13.61
C LEU A 88 -3.24 -3.81 -14.98
N SER A 89 -3.09 -2.74 -15.74
CA SER A 89 -2.47 -2.72 -17.08
C SER A 89 -1.14 -1.98 -17.06
N GLY A 90 -0.34 -2.15 -18.12
CA GLY A 90 0.95 -1.48 -18.22
C GLY A 90 2.02 -2.05 -17.28
N ILE A 91 1.95 -3.34 -16.94
CA ILE A 91 2.93 -3.99 -16.05
C ILE A 91 4.27 -4.12 -16.80
N PRO A 92 5.34 -3.43 -16.33
CA PRO A 92 6.65 -3.48 -16.96
C PRO A 92 7.25 -4.89 -17.02
N GLU A 93 8.14 -5.12 -17.97
CA GLU A 93 8.79 -6.43 -18.13
C GLU A 93 9.68 -6.82 -16.94
N ASP A 94 10.29 -5.82 -16.27
CA ASP A 94 11.16 -6.01 -15.10
C ASP A 94 10.37 -6.25 -13.79
N VAL A 95 9.06 -6.35 -13.85
CA VAL A 95 8.24 -6.82 -12.73
C VAL A 95 8.30 -8.35 -12.70
N ASN A 96 8.81 -8.89 -11.60
CA ASN A 96 9.00 -10.32 -11.37
C ASN A 96 7.88 -10.93 -10.53
N THR A 97 7.29 -10.13 -9.62
CA THR A 97 6.18 -10.59 -8.77
C THR A 97 5.00 -9.63 -8.81
N LEU A 98 3.80 -10.19 -8.72
CA LEU A 98 2.54 -9.49 -8.52
C LEU A 98 1.98 -9.88 -7.17
N GLU A 99 1.65 -8.90 -6.36
CA GLU A 99 1.23 -9.12 -4.97
C GLU A 99 -0.06 -8.38 -4.65
N VAL A 100 -0.97 -9.04 -3.92
CA VAL A 100 -2.01 -8.33 -3.15
C VAL A 100 -1.39 -7.99 -1.81
N CYS A 101 -1.15 -6.70 -1.59
CA CYS A 101 -0.36 -6.23 -0.46
C CYS A 101 -0.83 -4.88 0.05
N VAL A 102 -0.44 -4.54 1.28
CA VAL A 102 -0.53 -3.19 1.80
C VAL A 102 0.78 -2.45 1.54
N VAL A 103 0.65 -1.25 0.97
CA VAL A 103 1.77 -0.34 0.73
C VAL A 103 1.55 0.99 1.46
N ASN A 104 2.63 1.64 1.85
CA ASN A 104 2.57 2.97 2.45
C ASN A 104 2.59 4.09 1.39
N SER A 105 2.49 5.35 1.84
CA SER A 105 2.48 6.55 0.98
C SER A 105 3.70 6.69 0.06
N VAL A 106 4.85 6.13 0.44
CA VAL A 106 6.06 6.10 -0.41
C VAL A 106 6.16 4.84 -1.26
N ARG A 107 5.06 4.09 -1.42
CA ARG A 107 4.94 2.90 -2.25
C ARG A 107 5.81 1.71 -1.79
N ARG A 108 6.23 1.68 -0.53
CA ARG A 108 6.95 0.56 0.05
C ARG A 108 5.96 -0.50 0.52
N ARG A 109 6.21 -1.77 0.17
CA ARG A 109 5.48 -2.92 0.70
C ARG A 109 5.61 -3.00 2.22
N ILE A 110 4.49 -3.16 2.90
CA ILE A 110 4.41 -3.35 4.35
C ILE A 110 4.14 -4.82 4.66
N VAL A 111 3.15 -5.40 3.98
CA VAL A 111 2.77 -6.82 4.14
C VAL A 111 2.18 -7.32 2.83
N SER A 112 2.46 -8.59 2.49
CA SER A 112 1.85 -9.29 1.36
C SER A 112 0.90 -10.37 1.87
N TYR A 113 -0.26 -10.48 1.22
CA TYR A 113 -1.28 -11.51 1.50
C TYR A 113 -1.34 -12.57 0.41
N TYR A 114 -0.97 -12.20 -0.80
CA TYR A 114 -0.93 -13.10 -1.95
C TYR A 114 0.22 -12.68 -2.87
N THR A 115 1.00 -13.66 -3.30
CA THR A 115 2.15 -13.43 -4.21
C THR A 115 2.04 -14.40 -5.38
N LEU A 116 2.29 -13.89 -6.57
CA LEU A 116 2.40 -14.65 -7.81
C LEU A 116 3.64 -14.20 -8.55
N ASP A 117 4.47 -15.16 -8.99
CA ASP A 117 5.53 -14.89 -9.95
C ASP A 117 4.90 -14.41 -11.25
N ALA A 118 5.30 -13.24 -11.72
CA ALA A 118 4.71 -12.61 -12.88
C ALA A 118 5.19 -13.31 -14.18
N PRO A 119 4.34 -14.06 -14.89
CA PRO A 119 4.76 -14.76 -16.08
C PRO A 119 5.08 -13.79 -17.23
N ALA A 120 6.04 -14.14 -18.06
CA ALA A 120 6.29 -13.47 -19.33
C ALA A 120 5.24 -13.92 -20.34
N THR A 121 4.14 -13.19 -20.44
CA THR A 121 3.00 -13.51 -21.32
C THR A 121 2.37 -12.25 -21.89
N THR A 122 1.81 -12.37 -23.08
CA THR A 122 0.94 -11.35 -23.69
C THR A 122 -0.53 -11.51 -23.30
N ASP A 123 -0.87 -12.66 -22.72
CA ASP A 123 -2.22 -12.92 -22.21
C ASP A 123 -2.46 -12.22 -20.87
N THR A 124 -3.72 -11.98 -20.55
CA THR A 124 -4.09 -11.44 -19.24
C THR A 124 -3.76 -12.42 -18.12
N ILE A 125 -2.90 -12.01 -17.19
CA ILE A 125 -2.55 -12.74 -15.98
C ILE A 125 -3.79 -12.75 -15.07
N ARG A 126 -4.32 -13.93 -14.76
CA ARG A 126 -5.51 -14.06 -13.90
C ARG A 126 -5.08 -14.40 -12.48
N ILE A 127 -5.45 -13.54 -11.55
CA ILE A 127 -5.17 -13.67 -10.11
C ILE A 127 -6.50 -13.89 -9.40
N ASN A 128 -6.67 -15.05 -8.79
CA ASN A 128 -7.78 -15.33 -7.86
C ASN A 128 -7.16 -15.51 -6.48
N ALA A 129 -7.19 -14.46 -5.68
CA ALA A 129 -6.58 -14.45 -4.36
C ALA A 129 -7.49 -15.06 -3.26
N GLY A 130 -8.72 -15.46 -3.62
CA GLY A 130 -9.66 -16.10 -2.66
C GLY A 130 -10.16 -15.14 -1.60
N ASN A 131 -10.34 -15.66 -0.39
CA ASN A 131 -10.79 -14.88 0.77
C ASN A 131 -9.58 -14.40 1.56
N LEU A 132 -9.45 -13.07 1.71
CA LEU A 132 -8.34 -12.44 2.43
C LEU A 132 -8.89 -11.60 3.59
N ASN A 133 -8.44 -11.88 4.80
CA ASN A 133 -8.61 -10.98 5.93
C ASN A 133 -7.36 -10.10 6.00
N VAL A 134 -7.51 -8.84 5.60
CA VAL A 134 -6.42 -7.87 5.55
C VAL A 134 -6.50 -6.86 6.71
N GLY A 135 -7.34 -7.10 7.69
CA GLY A 135 -7.44 -6.23 8.87
C GLY A 135 -6.10 -6.06 9.57
N MET A 136 -5.79 -4.83 10.02
CA MET A 136 -4.48 -4.53 10.60
C MET A 136 -4.16 -5.46 11.77
N TYR A 137 -5.10 -5.66 12.71
CA TYR A 137 -4.86 -6.55 13.84
C TYR A 137 -4.77 -8.02 13.41
N ALA A 138 -5.62 -8.46 12.48
CA ALA A 138 -5.53 -9.82 11.91
C ALA A 138 -4.16 -10.05 11.25
N THR A 139 -3.63 -9.03 10.61
CA THR A 139 -2.29 -9.07 10.02
C THR A 139 -1.21 -9.21 11.10
N ILE A 140 -1.29 -8.44 12.18
CA ILE A 140 -0.36 -8.56 13.33
C ILE A 140 -0.45 -9.98 13.90
N GLN A 141 -1.66 -10.50 14.09
CA GLN A 141 -1.86 -11.88 14.58
C GLN A 141 -1.17 -12.90 13.68
N GLN A 142 -1.52 -12.92 12.41
CA GLN A 142 -1.08 -13.95 11.47
C GLN A 142 0.40 -13.84 11.08
N GLN A 143 0.92 -12.61 10.94
CA GLN A 143 2.29 -12.40 10.45
C GLN A 143 3.32 -12.28 11.56
N ILE A 144 2.92 -11.89 12.77
CA ILE A 144 3.82 -11.66 13.89
C ILE A 144 3.55 -12.65 15.00
N PHE A 145 2.36 -12.65 15.60
CA PHE A 145 2.12 -13.46 16.79
C PHE A 145 2.18 -14.95 16.49
N ASP A 146 1.48 -15.42 15.48
CA ASP A 146 1.43 -16.85 15.13
C ASP A 146 2.79 -17.38 14.66
N LYS A 147 3.58 -16.55 13.97
CA LYS A 147 4.87 -16.97 13.43
C LYS A 147 6.04 -16.84 14.42
N GLN A 148 6.02 -15.81 15.28
CA GLN A 148 7.17 -15.44 16.08
C GLN A 148 6.94 -15.58 17.58
N CYS A 149 5.73 -15.29 18.06
CA CYS A 149 5.48 -15.08 19.48
C CYS A 149 4.76 -16.26 20.14
N ALA A 150 3.77 -16.84 19.46
CA ALA A 150 2.90 -17.88 20.00
C ALA A 150 3.66 -19.15 20.37
N HIS A 151 4.86 -19.37 19.82
CA HIS A 151 5.71 -20.50 20.19
C HIS A 151 5.99 -20.56 21.72
N CYS A 152 6.17 -19.39 22.37
CA CYS A 152 6.39 -19.28 23.80
C CYS A 152 5.17 -18.73 24.55
N HIS A 153 4.30 -18.00 23.86
CA HIS A 153 3.16 -17.30 24.45
C HIS A 153 1.82 -17.93 24.02
N SER A 154 1.74 -19.27 24.06
CA SER A 154 0.52 -20.03 23.79
C SER A 154 0.45 -21.29 24.66
N GLY A 155 -0.72 -21.95 24.69
CA GLY A 155 -0.93 -23.21 25.43
C GLY A 155 -1.24 -23.03 26.92
N ASN A 156 -1.03 -24.09 27.73
CA ASN A 156 -1.46 -24.15 29.11
C ASN A 156 -0.52 -23.49 30.12
N ALA A 157 0.72 -23.16 29.71
CA ALA A 157 1.75 -22.59 30.59
C ALA A 157 2.60 -21.59 29.81
N TRP A 158 1.93 -20.58 29.23
CA TRP A 158 2.58 -19.55 28.44
C TRP A 158 3.48 -18.63 29.30
N ALA A 159 4.55 -18.18 28.68
CA ALA A 159 5.52 -17.29 29.28
C ALA A 159 4.87 -15.97 29.75
N ALA A 160 5.22 -15.51 30.93
CA ALA A 160 4.70 -14.28 31.54
C ALA A 160 3.17 -14.21 31.66
N SER A 161 2.47 -15.35 31.64
CA SER A 161 1.01 -15.43 31.62
C SER A 161 0.39 -14.63 30.48
N LEU A 162 1.09 -14.54 29.32
CA LEU A 162 0.65 -13.84 28.14
C LEU A 162 0.22 -14.84 27.07
N ASN A 163 -1.05 -14.77 26.65
CA ASN A 163 -1.61 -15.65 25.65
C ASN A 163 -1.76 -14.89 24.31
N LEU A 164 -0.94 -15.25 23.33
CA LEU A 164 -0.94 -14.64 22.01
C LEU A 164 -1.60 -15.50 20.92
N ASN A 165 -2.41 -16.50 21.32
CA ASN A 165 -3.23 -17.24 20.37
C ASN A 165 -4.30 -16.34 19.74
N GLU A 166 -4.67 -16.68 18.52
CA GLU A 166 -5.81 -16.06 17.83
C GLU A 166 -7.08 -16.14 18.71
N GLY A 167 -7.84 -15.05 18.74
CA GLY A 167 -9.04 -14.91 19.55
C GLY A 167 -8.82 -14.56 21.01
N ALA A 168 -7.61 -14.74 21.56
CA ALA A 168 -7.28 -14.40 22.94
C ALA A 168 -6.33 -13.21 23.07
N SER A 169 -5.42 -13.06 22.14
CA SER A 169 -4.29 -12.12 22.19
C SER A 169 -4.69 -10.67 22.41
N TYR A 170 -5.75 -10.21 21.75
CA TYR A 170 -6.21 -8.83 21.87
C TYR A 170 -6.65 -8.50 23.29
N ALA A 171 -7.49 -9.35 23.89
CA ALA A 171 -8.01 -9.16 25.23
C ALA A 171 -6.92 -9.35 26.30
N ASP A 172 -5.92 -10.19 26.01
CA ASP A 172 -4.84 -10.47 26.95
C ASP A 172 -3.71 -9.42 26.92
N MET A 173 -3.73 -8.51 25.94
CA MET A 173 -2.75 -7.44 25.85
C MET A 173 -3.26 -6.06 26.25
N LEU A 174 -4.44 -5.65 25.78
CA LEU A 174 -4.92 -4.28 25.96
C LEU A 174 -5.41 -4.07 27.39
N HIS A 175 -4.93 -3.00 28.03
CA HIS A 175 -5.27 -2.64 29.41
C HIS A 175 -5.03 -3.73 30.44
N VAL A 176 -4.16 -4.68 30.15
CA VAL A 176 -3.78 -5.73 31.08
C VAL A 176 -2.46 -5.37 31.76
N ALA A 177 -2.45 -5.38 33.09
CA ALA A 177 -1.23 -5.11 33.85
C ALA A 177 -0.10 -6.09 33.50
N SER A 178 1.09 -5.55 33.30
CA SER A 178 2.28 -6.38 33.06
C SER A 178 2.66 -7.16 34.30
N HIS A 179 2.93 -8.46 34.14
CA HIS A 179 3.52 -9.28 35.21
C HIS A 179 5.02 -9.03 35.41
N LYS A 180 5.65 -8.33 34.45
CA LYS A 180 7.11 -8.12 34.46
C LYS A 180 7.52 -6.71 34.84
N VAL A 181 6.70 -5.71 34.55
CA VAL A 181 7.00 -4.31 34.85
C VAL A 181 5.86 -3.76 35.72
N ALA A 182 6.14 -3.54 36.99
CA ALA A 182 5.14 -3.02 37.91
C ALA A 182 4.64 -1.63 37.50
N GLY A 183 3.34 -1.43 37.56
CA GLY A 183 2.69 -0.16 37.27
C GLY A 183 2.54 0.15 35.76
N LYS A 184 2.93 -0.75 34.86
CA LYS A 184 2.71 -0.62 33.41
C LYS A 184 1.73 -1.68 32.90
N GLU A 185 1.07 -1.36 31.79
CA GLU A 185 0.23 -2.28 31.04
C GLU A 185 1.06 -3.01 29.97
N ARG A 186 0.57 -4.16 29.52
CA ARG A 186 1.16 -4.88 28.39
C ARG A 186 1.10 -4.05 27.13
N VAL A 187 -0.08 -3.46 26.84
CA VAL A 187 -0.30 -2.48 25.78
C VAL A 187 -1.25 -1.40 26.30
N THR A 188 -0.79 -0.15 26.29
CA THR A 188 -1.57 1.04 26.53
C THR A 188 -1.97 1.64 25.18
N PRO A 189 -3.25 1.61 24.78
CA PRO A 189 -3.68 2.13 23.49
C PRO A 189 -3.31 3.60 23.27
N GLY A 190 -2.68 3.90 22.13
CA GLY A 190 -2.24 5.25 21.78
C GLY A 190 -0.95 5.71 22.48
N ASP A 191 -0.37 4.88 23.35
CA ASP A 191 0.85 5.21 24.09
C ASP A 191 1.86 4.05 24.03
N ALA A 192 2.64 4.03 22.95
CA ALA A 192 3.63 2.99 22.72
C ALA A 192 4.76 3.03 23.75
N ASP A 193 5.19 4.21 24.16
CA ASP A 193 6.31 4.40 25.09
C ASP A 193 6.01 3.90 26.51
N ASN A 194 4.72 3.83 26.86
CA ASN A 194 4.27 3.24 28.13
C ASN A 194 3.72 1.82 27.98
N SER A 195 3.89 1.21 26.80
CA SER A 195 3.50 -0.17 26.55
C SER A 195 4.68 -1.13 26.71
N VAL A 196 4.55 -2.10 27.60
CA VAL A 196 5.63 -3.08 27.88
C VAL A 196 5.98 -3.91 26.64
N LEU A 197 5.02 -4.20 25.78
CA LEU A 197 5.26 -4.88 24.50
C LEU A 197 6.24 -4.09 23.61
N TYR A 198 6.03 -2.78 23.48
CA TYR A 198 6.92 -1.93 22.69
C TYR A 198 8.33 -1.85 23.31
N GLU A 199 8.42 -1.64 24.62
CA GLU A 199 9.71 -1.61 25.34
C GLU A 199 10.49 -2.92 25.17
N ALA A 200 9.81 -4.06 25.26
CA ALA A 200 10.42 -5.38 25.09
C ALA A 200 10.99 -5.58 23.67
N LEU A 201 10.26 -5.14 22.64
CA LEU A 201 10.68 -5.25 21.25
C LEU A 201 11.74 -4.20 20.86
N ALA A 202 11.72 -3.03 21.49
CA ALA A 202 12.66 -1.93 21.24
C ALA A 202 14.01 -2.10 21.98
N SER A 203 14.21 -3.15 22.75
CA SER A 203 15.43 -3.38 23.58
C SER A 203 15.67 -2.30 24.63
N THR A 204 14.62 -1.61 25.07
CA THR A 204 14.74 -0.58 26.12
C THR A 204 14.66 -1.16 27.53
N ILE A 205 14.25 -2.43 27.64
CA ILE A 205 14.21 -3.14 28.91
C ILE A 205 15.56 -3.81 29.17
N SER A 206 16.15 -3.51 30.31
CA SER A 206 17.33 -4.24 30.78
C SER A 206 16.98 -5.70 31.11
N LEU A 207 17.78 -6.63 30.56
CA LEU A 207 17.64 -8.05 30.88
C LEU A 207 18.12 -8.29 32.30
N ASP A 208 17.24 -8.76 33.11
CA ASP A 208 17.52 -9.22 34.49
C ASP A 208 16.96 -10.64 34.69
N ASP A 209 16.96 -11.14 35.94
CA ASP A 209 16.42 -12.45 36.26
C ASP A 209 14.92 -12.61 35.90
N ASN A 210 14.20 -11.50 35.70
CA ASN A 210 12.81 -11.47 35.24
C ASN A 210 12.65 -11.61 33.73
N TRP A 211 13.67 -11.20 32.94
CA TRP A 211 13.66 -11.22 31.50
C TRP A 211 14.68 -12.19 30.94
N LYS A 212 14.26 -13.45 30.77
CA LYS A 212 15.16 -14.54 30.34
C LYS A 212 15.53 -14.50 28.87
N HIS A 213 14.78 -13.76 28.06
CA HIS A 213 14.96 -13.69 26.60
C HIS A 213 14.93 -12.25 26.09
N ASN A 214 15.86 -11.91 25.19
CA ASN A 214 15.86 -10.65 24.48
C ASN A 214 14.89 -10.72 23.29
N HIS A 215 13.76 -10.01 23.40
CA HIS A 215 12.73 -9.99 22.36
C HIS A 215 13.08 -9.10 21.17
N ALA A 216 14.00 -8.16 21.28
CA ALA A 216 14.39 -7.30 20.17
C ALA A 216 14.98 -8.07 18.98
N ASN A 217 15.60 -9.21 19.23
CA ASN A 217 16.18 -10.04 18.18
C ASN A 217 15.14 -10.86 17.42
N ILE A 218 13.95 -11.06 17.97
CA ILE A 218 12.88 -11.84 17.35
C ILE A 218 12.39 -11.14 16.05
N MET A 219 12.33 -9.80 16.06
CA MET A 219 11.86 -9.03 14.90
C MET A 219 12.92 -8.80 13.83
N THR A 220 14.18 -9.17 14.09
CA THR A 220 15.30 -8.92 13.16
C THR A 220 15.64 -10.10 12.27
N THR A 221 15.22 -11.31 12.62
CA THR A 221 15.60 -12.55 11.92
C THR A 221 14.87 -12.76 10.59
N ASP A 222 13.71 -12.13 10.39
CA ASP A 222 12.89 -12.30 9.16
C ASP A 222 12.99 -11.12 8.17
N ARG A 223 13.89 -10.17 8.38
CA ARG A 223 14.11 -9.08 7.40
C ARG A 223 14.98 -9.45 6.22
N ALA A 224 15.50 -10.67 6.19
CA ALA A 224 16.34 -11.21 5.13
C ALA A 224 15.62 -12.26 4.25
N GLY A 225 14.29 -12.36 4.38
CA GLY A 225 13.44 -13.22 3.55
C GLY A 225 12.46 -12.40 2.74
#